data_d32c31cb13a67febbb6fcb8040717762
#
_entry.id   d32c31cb13a67febbb6fcb8040717762
#
_cell.length_a   1.000
_cell.length_b   1.000
_cell.length_c   1.000
_cell.angle_alpha   90.00
_cell.angle_beta   90.00
_cell.angle_gamma   90.00
#
_symmetry.space_group_name_H-M   'P 1'
#
loop_
_entity.id
_entity.type
_entity.pdbx_description
1 polymer ?
#
loop_
_entity_poly.entity_id
_entity_poly.type
_entity_poly.pdbx_seq_one_letter_code
_entity_poly.pdbx_strand_id
1 'polypeptide(L)'
;MKKIVTIIAIVLAIAVGDLALTYNNFIVNSDYFVKNDFEITQYKHPEKVWDKVFFGNSVVISAYMEDKSSKGYVNLGLDYGVVTDLWEMIEKKHINIGSELVIGLNYLTLYDEFETNPTYIWHKKLYEPYVYFERDRFYPMITDGFDKLLNGESPLPYKYLPQEKHIYHGAMSDKMLEKTMENYQDEFFNLPTEKFSKNVAALEKIINYCND
;
A
#
# COMPACT_ATOMS: atom_id res chain seq x y z
N MET A 1 36.45 22.72 -16.93
CA MET A 1 35.60 21.81 -17.70
C MET A 1 35.60 20.37 -17.15
N LYS A 2 36.74 19.67 -16.99
CA LYS A 2 36.77 18.28 -16.51
C LYS A 2 36.03 18.06 -15.18
N LYS A 3 36.24 18.92 -14.15
CA LYS A 3 35.58 18.80 -12.84
C LYS A 3 34.06 18.93 -12.94
N ILE A 4 33.54 19.82 -13.81
CA ILE A 4 32.09 20.01 -14.01
C ILE A 4 31.50 18.76 -14.68
N VAL A 5 32.16 18.22 -15.71
CA VAL A 5 31.73 16.99 -16.38
C VAL A 5 31.69 15.82 -15.39
N THR A 6 32.69 15.71 -14.50
CA THR A 6 32.72 14.66 -13.47
C THR A 6 31.54 14.79 -12.50
N ILE A 7 31.25 15.99 -12.04
CA ILE A 7 30.11 16.23 -11.12
C ILE A 7 28.78 15.87 -11.80
N ILE A 8 28.57 16.31 -13.05
CA ILE A 8 27.36 15.98 -13.80
C ILE A 8 27.25 14.46 -13.99
N ALA A 9 28.36 13.76 -14.31
CA ALA A 9 28.33 12.30 -14.47
C ALA A 9 27.96 11.57 -13.17
N ILE A 10 28.46 12.04 -12.02
CA ILE A 10 28.13 11.47 -10.72
C ILE A 10 26.62 11.69 -10.41
N VAL A 11 26.11 12.90 -10.61
CA VAL A 11 24.69 13.22 -10.37
C VAL A 11 23.78 12.36 -11.26
N LEU A 12 24.14 12.21 -12.54
CA LEU A 12 23.40 11.35 -13.47
C LEU A 12 23.46 9.87 -13.05
N ALA A 13 24.61 9.38 -12.61
CA ALA A 13 24.75 8.00 -12.15
C ALA A 13 23.88 7.74 -10.91
N ILE A 14 23.83 8.68 -9.96
CA ILE A 14 22.96 8.61 -8.77
C ILE A 14 21.49 8.60 -9.20
N ALA A 15 21.08 9.51 -10.09
CA ALA A 15 19.71 9.60 -10.56
C ALA A 15 19.26 8.32 -11.31
N VAL A 16 20.12 7.78 -12.18
CA VAL A 16 19.84 6.51 -12.89
C VAL A 16 19.77 5.35 -11.91
N GLY A 17 20.66 5.31 -10.92
CA GLY A 17 20.66 4.30 -9.86
C GLY A 17 19.35 4.36 -9.04
N ASP A 18 18.91 5.55 -8.65
CA ASP A 18 17.67 5.74 -7.92
C ASP A 18 16.44 5.33 -8.73
N LEU A 19 16.37 5.71 -10.01
CA LEU A 19 15.31 5.26 -10.91
C LEU A 19 15.29 3.75 -11.09
N ALA A 20 16.46 3.11 -11.21
CA ALA A 20 16.56 1.67 -11.33
C ALA A 20 16.07 0.96 -10.05
N LEU A 21 16.43 1.46 -8.87
CA LEU A 21 15.93 0.96 -7.59
C LEU A 21 14.41 1.12 -7.47
N THR A 22 13.90 2.28 -7.83
CA THR A 22 12.46 2.57 -7.79
C THR A 22 11.67 1.65 -8.74
N TYR A 23 12.16 1.48 -9.96
CA TYR A 23 11.46 0.70 -10.99
C TYR A 23 11.46 -0.80 -10.70
N ASN A 24 12.59 -1.33 -10.23
CA ASN A 24 12.70 -2.76 -9.94
C ASN A 24 12.23 -3.12 -8.52
N ASN A 25 12.23 -2.16 -7.61
CA ASN A 25 11.81 -2.31 -6.21
C ASN A 25 12.44 -3.56 -5.51
N PHE A 26 13.62 -4.01 -5.99
CA PHE A 26 14.17 -5.32 -5.64
C PHE A 26 14.55 -5.46 -4.17
N ILE A 27 14.90 -4.35 -3.50
CA ILE A 27 15.23 -4.36 -2.06
C ILE A 27 13.94 -4.67 -1.28
N VAL A 28 12.86 -3.97 -1.59
CA VAL A 28 11.57 -4.14 -0.92
C VAL A 28 10.91 -5.48 -1.29
N ASN A 29 11.15 -5.98 -2.51
CA ASN A 29 10.68 -7.29 -2.95
C ASN A 29 11.44 -8.46 -2.31
N SER A 30 12.57 -8.20 -1.65
CA SER A 30 13.34 -9.27 -0.99
C SER A 30 12.59 -9.81 0.24
N ASP A 31 12.87 -11.07 0.60
CA ASP A 31 12.31 -11.73 1.79
C ASP A 31 12.85 -11.16 3.11
N TYR A 32 13.80 -10.26 3.03
CA TYR A 32 14.49 -9.65 4.17
C TYR A 32 13.97 -8.26 4.53
N PHE A 33 12.98 -7.76 3.80
CA PHE A 33 12.46 -6.42 3.97
C PHE A 33 11.02 -6.44 4.46
N VAL A 34 10.66 -5.51 5.36
CA VAL A 34 9.28 -5.38 5.85
C VAL A 34 8.41 -4.86 4.71
N LYS A 35 7.44 -5.66 4.28
CA LYS A 35 6.51 -5.33 3.21
C LYS A 35 5.27 -4.65 3.77
N ASN A 36 4.78 -3.63 3.10
CA ASN A 36 3.44 -3.14 3.36
C ASN A 36 2.39 -4.11 2.77
N ASP A 37 1.12 -3.86 3.06
CA ASP A 37 0.01 -4.73 2.64
C ASP A 37 -0.13 -4.85 1.11
N PHE A 38 0.17 -3.79 0.35
CA PHE A 38 0.22 -3.85 -1.10
C PHE A 38 1.36 -4.76 -1.59
N GLU A 39 2.55 -4.61 -1.04
CA GLU A 39 3.70 -5.44 -1.39
C GLU A 39 3.50 -6.91 -0.98
N ILE A 40 2.80 -7.17 0.13
CA ILE A 40 2.38 -8.52 0.51
C ILE A 40 1.45 -9.10 -0.56
N THR A 41 0.51 -8.31 -1.09
CA THR A 41 -0.35 -8.75 -2.18
C THR A 41 0.47 -9.06 -3.43
N GLN A 42 1.38 -8.18 -3.84
CA GLN A 42 2.26 -8.43 -4.99
C GLN A 42 3.15 -9.66 -4.80
N TYR A 43 3.63 -9.91 -3.60
CA TYR A 43 4.43 -11.08 -3.29
C TYR A 43 3.62 -12.38 -3.41
N LYS A 44 2.36 -12.38 -2.99
CA LYS A 44 1.45 -13.52 -3.12
C LYS A 44 0.97 -13.74 -4.56
N HIS A 45 0.81 -12.65 -5.30
CA HIS A 45 0.29 -12.60 -6.67
C HIS A 45 1.33 -11.95 -7.60
N PRO A 46 2.40 -12.67 -7.97
CA PRO A 46 3.49 -12.15 -8.80
C PRO A 46 3.11 -11.98 -10.28
N GLU A 47 1.92 -12.39 -10.71
CA GLU A 47 1.43 -12.25 -12.06
C GLU A 47 1.23 -10.77 -12.42
N LYS A 48 1.53 -10.43 -13.68
CA LYS A 48 1.44 -9.05 -14.18
C LYS A 48 0.01 -8.52 -14.31
N VAL A 49 -0.96 -9.41 -14.42
CA VAL A 49 -2.39 -9.09 -14.55
C VAL A 49 -3.14 -9.88 -13.51
N TRP A 50 -3.89 -9.21 -12.68
CA TRP A 50 -4.81 -9.84 -11.74
C TRP A 50 -6.19 -9.87 -12.38
N ASP A 51 -6.65 -11.07 -12.73
CA ASP A 51 -7.90 -11.22 -13.47
C ASP A 51 -9.09 -10.62 -12.71
N LYS A 52 -9.18 -10.92 -11.43
CA LYS A 52 -10.26 -10.42 -10.55
C LYS A 52 -9.67 -9.80 -9.31
N VAL A 53 -10.09 -8.58 -8.99
CA VAL A 53 -9.56 -7.82 -7.86
C VAL A 53 -10.70 -7.40 -6.93
N PHE A 54 -10.50 -7.59 -5.63
CA PHE A 54 -11.36 -7.03 -4.61
C PHE A 54 -10.59 -5.97 -3.82
N PHE A 55 -10.85 -4.72 -4.13
CA PHE A 55 -10.26 -3.56 -3.46
C PHE A 55 -11.12 -3.07 -2.29
N GLY A 56 -10.46 -2.54 -1.27
CA GLY A 56 -11.08 -1.83 -0.16
C GLY A 56 -10.09 -1.46 0.93
N ASN A 57 -10.59 -1.08 2.07
CA ASN A 57 -9.75 -0.78 3.24
C ASN A 57 -9.53 -2.02 4.13
N SER A 58 -9.16 -1.81 5.40
CA SER A 58 -8.94 -2.88 6.39
C SER A 58 -10.13 -3.84 6.56
N VAL A 59 -11.35 -3.42 6.23
CA VAL A 59 -12.51 -4.31 6.22
C VAL A 59 -12.35 -5.40 5.17
N VAL A 60 -11.90 -5.07 3.95
CA VAL A 60 -11.63 -6.07 2.91
C VAL A 60 -10.44 -6.95 3.30
N ILE A 61 -9.37 -6.36 3.86
CA ILE A 61 -8.24 -7.14 4.39
C ILE A 61 -8.73 -8.24 5.34
N SER A 62 -9.60 -7.88 6.28
CA SER A 62 -10.01 -8.76 7.36
C SER A 62 -11.15 -9.69 6.99
N ALA A 63 -12.08 -9.25 6.14
CA ALA A 63 -13.31 -9.99 5.86
C ALA A 63 -13.21 -10.95 4.66
N TYR A 64 -12.34 -10.65 3.68
CA TYR A 64 -12.21 -11.47 2.49
C TYR A 64 -11.03 -12.45 2.59
N MET A 65 -11.34 -13.74 2.68
CA MET A 65 -10.36 -14.83 2.72
C MET A 65 -10.21 -15.45 1.32
N GLU A 66 -9.09 -15.19 0.65
CA GLU A 66 -8.81 -15.73 -0.70
C GLU A 66 -8.84 -17.26 -0.72
N ASP A 67 -8.21 -17.89 0.26
CA ASP A 67 -8.09 -19.36 0.39
C ASP A 67 -9.42 -20.07 0.65
N LYS A 68 -10.40 -19.35 1.18
CA LYS A 68 -11.76 -19.87 1.46
C LYS A 68 -12.78 -19.47 0.42
N SER A 69 -12.41 -18.57 -0.49
CA SER A 69 -13.31 -18.08 -1.54
C SER A 69 -13.15 -18.88 -2.82
N SER A 70 -14.27 -19.36 -3.37
CA SER A 70 -14.30 -19.97 -4.71
C SER A 70 -14.33 -18.96 -5.86
N LYS A 71 -14.32 -17.67 -5.56
CA LYS A 71 -14.49 -16.60 -6.56
C LYS A 71 -13.20 -16.16 -7.24
N GLY A 72 -12.04 -16.43 -6.62
CA GLY A 72 -10.73 -16.17 -7.21
C GLY A 72 -10.35 -14.69 -7.32
N TYR A 73 -10.90 -13.84 -6.45
CA TYR A 73 -10.44 -12.44 -6.37
C TYR A 73 -9.14 -12.34 -5.58
N VAL A 74 -8.22 -11.52 -6.09
CA VAL A 74 -7.07 -11.05 -5.33
C VAL A 74 -7.54 -10.07 -4.26
N ASN A 75 -7.18 -10.30 -2.99
CA ASN A 75 -7.48 -9.38 -1.90
C ASN A 75 -6.54 -8.17 -1.96
N LEU A 76 -7.01 -7.09 -2.58
CA LEU A 76 -6.35 -5.79 -2.61
C LEU A 76 -6.89 -4.86 -1.52
N GLY A 77 -7.17 -5.39 -0.35
CA GLY A 77 -7.43 -4.58 0.82
C GLY A 77 -6.14 -3.85 1.25
N LEU A 78 -6.25 -2.55 1.52
CA LEU A 78 -5.16 -1.71 2.01
C LEU A 78 -5.53 -1.21 3.41
N ASP A 79 -4.55 -1.17 4.30
CA ASP A 79 -4.76 -0.54 5.60
C ASP A 79 -4.95 0.97 5.39
N TYR A 80 -6.10 1.48 5.83
CA TYR A 80 -6.54 2.85 5.53
C TYR A 80 -6.69 3.20 4.04
N GLY A 81 -6.86 2.21 3.15
CA GLY A 81 -6.99 2.44 1.71
C GLY A 81 -8.22 3.27 1.33
N VAL A 82 -8.03 4.21 0.42
CA VAL A 82 -9.06 5.08 -0.15
C VAL A 82 -9.14 4.90 -1.67
N VAL A 83 -10.24 5.36 -2.28
CA VAL A 83 -10.48 5.16 -3.72
C VAL A 83 -9.41 5.84 -4.58
N THR A 84 -8.85 6.96 -4.13
CA THR A 84 -7.73 7.61 -4.83
C THR A 84 -6.50 6.72 -4.91
N ASP A 85 -6.21 5.87 -3.91
CA ASP A 85 -5.12 4.89 -3.98
C ASP A 85 -5.33 3.91 -5.13
N LEU A 86 -6.55 3.37 -5.26
CA LEU A 86 -6.88 2.46 -6.36
C LEU A 86 -6.70 3.13 -7.72
N TRP A 87 -7.18 4.37 -7.87
CA TRP A 87 -6.99 5.11 -9.11
C TRP A 87 -5.51 5.33 -9.43
N GLU A 88 -4.71 5.75 -8.44
CA GLU A 88 -3.28 5.96 -8.62
C GLU A 88 -2.53 4.68 -8.99
N MET A 89 -2.89 3.55 -8.38
CA MET A 89 -2.33 2.25 -8.76
C MET A 89 -2.61 1.89 -10.21
N ILE A 90 -3.83 2.13 -10.71
CA ILE A 90 -4.23 1.88 -12.09
C ILE A 90 -3.51 2.86 -13.04
N GLU A 91 -3.60 4.16 -12.77
CA GLU A 91 -3.05 5.22 -13.62
C GLU A 91 -1.53 5.11 -13.76
N LYS A 92 -0.83 4.82 -12.66
CA LYS A 92 0.62 4.65 -12.61
C LYS A 92 1.08 3.23 -13.00
N LYS A 93 0.15 2.35 -13.39
CA LYS A 93 0.40 0.97 -13.83
C LYS A 93 1.12 0.10 -12.79
N HIS A 94 0.84 0.32 -11.51
CA HIS A 94 1.30 -0.57 -10.45
C HIS A 94 0.51 -1.88 -10.42
N ILE A 95 -0.74 -1.86 -10.91
CA ILE A 95 -1.58 -3.03 -11.12
C ILE A 95 -2.19 -3.00 -12.51
N ASN A 96 -2.50 -4.19 -13.04
CA ASN A 96 -3.33 -4.37 -14.23
C ASN A 96 -4.45 -5.31 -13.85
N ILE A 97 -5.69 -4.88 -14.08
CA ILE A 97 -6.90 -5.65 -13.78
C ILE A 97 -7.40 -6.32 -15.06
N GLY A 98 -7.72 -7.60 -14.98
CA GLY A 98 -8.17 -8.39 -16.14
C GLY A 98 -9.66 -8.21 -16.43
N SER A 99 -10.49 -8.98 -15.74
CA SER A 99 -11.91 -9.09 -16.12
C SER A 99 -12.87 -8.44 -15.14
N GLU A 100 -12.50 -8.33 -13.84
CA GLU A 100 -13.47 -7.91 -12.82
C GLU A 100 -12.81 -7.14 -11.69
N LEU A 101 -13.41 -6.00 -11.34
CA LEU A 101 -13.04 -5.19 -10.18
C LEU A 101 -14.25 -5.04 -9.25
N VAL A 102 -14.10 -5.49 -8.01
CA VAL A 102 -15.05 -5.24 -6.93
C VAL A 102 -14.44 -4.23 -5.98
N ILE A 103 -15.21 -3.21 -5.60
CA ILE A 103 -14.78 -2.18 -4.67
C ILE A 103 -15.67 -2.22 -3.41
N GLY A 104 -15.05 -2.49 -2.28
CA GLY A 104 -15.68 -2.40 -0.96
C GLY A 104 -15.76 -0.94 -0.51
N LEU A 105 -16.88 -0.30 -0.81
CA LEU A 105 -17.10 1.09 -0.45
C LEU A 105 -17.69 1.24 0.94
N ASN A 106 -17.09 2.12 1.70
CA ASN A 106 -17.67 2.73 2.89
C ASN A 106 -17.25 4.21 2.94
N TYR A 107 -17.75 4.98 3.89
CA TYR A 107 -17.40 6.40 3.93
C TYR A 107 -15.91 6.65 4.24
N LEU A 108 -15.20 5.75 4.93
CA LEU A 108 -13.76 5.86 5.15
C LEU A 108 -12.98 5.72 3.84
N THR A 109 -13.40 4.81 2.93
CA THR A 109 -12.76 4.68 1.62
C THR A 109 -13.01 5.87 0.70
N LEU A 110 -14.02 6.69 1.03
CA LEU A 110 -14.37 7.90 0.27
C LEU A 110 -13.89 9.19 0.93
N TYR A 111 -13.41 9.15 2.18
CA TYR A 111 -13.02 10.35 2.91
C TYR A 111 -11.67 10.90 2.44
N ASP A 112 -11.65 12.17 1.99
CA ASP A 112 -10.50 12.80 1.33
C ASP A 112 -9.33 13.14 2.25
N GLU A 113 -9.57 13.25 3.55
CA GLU A 113 -8.55 13.61 4.55
C GLU A 113 -8.01 12.39 5.29
N PHE A 114 -8.35 11.19 4.84
CA PHE A 114 -7.83 9.97 5.44
C PHE A 114 -6.37 9.79 5.04
N GLU A 115 -5.49 9.67 6.03
CA GLU A 115 -4.07 9.45 5.78
C GLU A 115 -3.82 7.98 5.46
N THR A 116 -3.39 7.71 4.24
CA THR A 116 -3.00 6.37 3.79
C THR A 116 -1.53 6.12 4.04
N ASN A 117 -1.08 4.87 3.91
CA ASN A 117 0.30 4.51 4.21
C ASN A 117 1.28 5.27 3.28
N PRO A 118 2.16 6.13 3.83
CA PRO A 118 3.07 6.94 3.01
C PRO A 118 4.13 6.12 2.27
N THR A 119 4.31 4.84 2.63
CA THR A 119 5.28 3.95 1.97
C THR A 119 4.74 3.26 0.72
N TYR A 120 3.49 3.50 0.34
CA TYR A 120 2.97 3.01 -0.92
C TYR A 120 3.69 3.64 -2.09
N ILE A 121 4.11 2.83 -3.05
CA ILE A 121 4.96 3.26 -4.17
C ILE A 121 4.35 4.38 -5.03
N TRP A 122 3.03 4.45 -5.12
CA TRP A 122 2.34 5.53 -5.84
C TRP A 122 2.39 6.88 -5.14
N HIS A 123 2.73 6.93 -3.85
CA HIS A 123 2.98 8.17 -3.09
C HIS A 123 4.40 8.71 -3.30
N LYS A 124 5.31 7.91 -3.86
CA LYS A 124 6.68 8.34 -4.11
C LYS A 124 6.72 9.51 -5.09
N LYS A 125 7.36 10.60 -4.67
CA LYS A 125 7.55 11.77 -5.52
C LYS A 125 8.81 11.60 -6.38
N LEU A 126 8.79 12.11 -7.61
CA LEU A 126 9.91 11.97 -8.56
C LEU A 126 11.25 12.52 -8.03
N TYR A 127 11.19 13.58 -7.19
CA TYR A 127 12.38 14.20 -6.60
C TYR A 127 12.85 13.53 -5.30
N GLU A 128 12.10 12.56 -4.79
CA GLU A 128 12.40 11.88 -3.54
C GLU A 128 13.25 10.65 -3.82
N PRO A 129 14.52 10.58 -3.33
CA PRO A 129 15.36 9.41 -3.52
C PRO A 129 14.72 8.16 -2.92
N TYR A 130 14.85 7.02 -3.60
CA TYR A 130 14.25 5.76 -3.18
C TYR A 130 14.64 5.36 -1.74
N VAL A 131 15.91 5.50 -1.39
CA VAL A 131 16.39 5.18 -0.03
C VAL A 131 15.76 6.09 1.02
N TYR A 132 15.54 7.39 0.69
CA TYR A 132 14.89 8.33 1.58
C TYR A 132 13.38 8.05 1.68
N PHE A 133 12.72 7.71 0.58
CA PHE A 133 11.33 7.29 0.57
C PHE A 133 11.09 6.08 1.49
N GLU A 134 11.99 5.10 1.47
CA GLU A 134 11.93 3.88 2.27
C GLU A 134 12.58 4.01 3.67
N ARG A 135 12.99 5.21 4.11
CA ARG A 135 13.75 5.44 5.35
C ARG A 135 13.11 4.83 6.59
N ASP A 136 11.77 4.90 6.69
CA ASP A 136 11.02 4.41 7.86
C ASP A 136 11.06 2.88 7.98
N ARG A 137 11.45 2.20 6.89
CA ARG A 137 11.69 0.75 6.86
C ARG A 137 13.17 0.41 7.00
N PHE A 138 14.05 1.19 6.40
CA PHE A 138 15.50 0.98 6.52
C PHE A 138 16.01 1.24 7.93
N TYR A 139 15.50 2.25 8.60
CA TYR A 139 15.97 2.61 9.94
C TYR A 139 15.76 1.48 10.95
N PRO A 140 14.55 0.91 11.15
CA PRO A 140 14.37 -0.25 12.03
C PRO A 140 15.23 -1.46 11.64
N MET A 141 15.36 -1.75 10.36
CA MET A 141 16.18 -2.87 9.89
C MET A 141 17.65 -2.72 10.31
N ILE A 142 18.20 -1.50 10.26
CA ILE A 142 19.59 -1.22 10.66
C ILE A 142 19.72 -1.29 12.18
N THR A 143 18.79 -0.68 12.94
CA THR A 143 18.84 -0.69 14.40
C THR A 143 18.67 -2.09 14.96
N ASP A 144 17.70 -2.86 14.50
CA ASP A 144 17.50 -4.25 14.91
C ASP A 144 18.70 -5.14 14.56
N GLY A 145 19.28 -4.94 13.37
CA GLY A 145 20.48 -5.64 12.95
C GLY A 145 21.68 -5.33 13.85
N PHE A 146 21.83 -4.07 14.26
CA PHE A 146 22.89 -3.64 15.17
C PHE A 146 22.70 -4.21 16.59
N ASP A 147 21.47 -4.17 17.10
CA ASP A 147 21.14 -4.74 18.40
C ASP A 147 21.37 -6.26 18.44
N LYS A 148 21.03 -6.98 17.39
CA LYS A 148 21.36 -8.41 17.26
C LYS A 148 22.86 -8.66 17.29
N LEU A 149 23.65 -7.86 16.56
CA LEU A 149 25.13 -7.97 16.58
C LEU A 149 25.68 -7.75 17.98
N LEU A 150 25.18 -6.75 18.73
CA LEU A 150 25.59 -6.48 20.10
C LEU A 150 25.26 -7.65 21.05
N ASN A 151 24.17 -8.37 20.76
CA ASN A 151 23.75 -9.53 21.54
C ASN A 151 24.41 -10.85 21.07
N GLY A 152 25.35 -10.79 20.12
CA GLY A 152 26.02 -11.97 19.58
C GLY A 152 25.16 -12.81 18.63
N GLU A 153 24.06 -12.25 18.14
CA GLU A 153 23.17 -12.88 17.17
C GLU A 153 23.53 -12.47 15.74
N SER A 154 23.16 -13.30 14.76
CA SER A 154 23.32 -12.93 13.35
C SER A 154 22.35 -11.79 12.98
N PRO A 155 22.84 -10.67 12.42
CA PRO A 155 21.98 -9.57 11.98
C PRO A 155 21.13 -9.94 10.76
N LEU A 156 21.52 -10.99 10.02
CA LEU A 156 20.86 -11.45 8.81
C LEU A 156 20.57 -12.96 8.92
N PRO A 157 19.50 -13.42 8.28
CA PRO A 157 18.54 -12.62 7.52
C PRO A 157 17.49 -11.98 8.44
N TYR A 158 17.13 -10.73 8.14
CA TYR A 158 15.92 -10.11 8.69
C TYR A 158 14.71 -10.76 7.98
N LYS A 159 14.32 -11.92 8.48
CA LYS A 159 13.28 -12.72 7.84
C LYS A 159 11.92 -12.09 8.12
N TYR A 160 11.37 -11.39 7.13
CA TYR A 160 9.98 -11.04 7.14
C TYR A 160 9.16 -12.30 6.80
N LEU A 161 8.39 -12.77 7.75
CA LEU A 161 7.32 -13.73 7.47
C LEU A 161 6.13 -12.90 6.99
N PRO A 162 5.63 -13.12 5.76
CA PRO A 162 4.42 -12.45 5.31
C PRO A 162 3.32 -12.74 6.34
N GLN A 163 2.85 -11.68 7.01
CA GLN A 163 1.69 -11.80 7.88
C GLN A 163 0.51 -12.16 6.98
N GLU A 164 -0.28 -13.12 7.43
CA GLU A 164 -1.59 -13.31 6.81
C GLU A 164 -2.34 -11.99 6.95
N LYS A 165 -2.79 -11.42 5.83
CA LYS A 165 -3.58 -10.19 5.84
C LYS A 165 -4.84 -10.34 6.70
N HIS A 166 -5.28 -11.55 6.88
CA HIS A 166 -6.53 -11.88 7.51
C HIS A 166 -6.37 -11.95 9.03
N ILE A 167 -6.98 -10.99 9.75
CA ILE A 167 -6.99 -10.95 11.21
C ILE A 167 -8.45 -11.02 11.68
N TYR A 168 -8.81 -12.08 12.39
CA TYR A 168 -10.09 -12.16 13.09
C TYR A 168 -9.98 -11.49 14.44
N HIS A 169 -10.67 -10.36 14.61
CA HIS A 169 -10.67 -9.57 15.85
C HIS A 169 -11.68 -10.05 16.91
N GLY A 170 -12.43 -11.11 16.63
CA GLY A 170 -13.51 -11.58 17.50
C GLY A 170 -14.83 -10.83 17.32
N ALA A 171 -15.83 -11.24 18.09
CA ALA A 171 -17.12 -10.55 18.11
C ALA A 171 -17.04 -9.29 18.96
N MET A 172 -17.54 -8.17 18.45
CA MET A 172 -17.66 -6.94 19.19
C MET A 172 -18.81 -7.06 20.20
N SER A 173 -18.60 -6.63 21.45
CA SER A 173 -19.70 -6.57 22.44
C SER A 173 -20.67 -5.44 22.08
N ASP A 174 -21.95 -5.58 22.49
CA ASP A 174 -23.00 -4.57 22.21
C ASP A 174 -22.57 -3.17 22.69
N LYS A 175 -21.96 -3.08 23.89
CA LYS A 175 -21.45 -1.82 24.42
C LYS A 175 -20.33 -1.21 23.57
N MET A 176 -19.46 -2.05 23.01
CA MET A 176 -18.41 -1.61 22.11
C MET A 176 -18.98 -1.17 20.77
N LEU A 177 -19.99 -1.87 20.28
CA LEU A 177 -20.71 -1.52 19.07
C LEU A 177 -21.41 -0.17 19.20
N GLU A 178 -22.18 0.03 20.27
CA GLU A 178 -22.83 1.31 20.58
C GLU A 178 -21.85 2.47 20.60
N LYS A 179 -20.77 2.34 21.37
CA LYS A 179 -19.74 3.38 21.45
C LYS A 179 -19.06 3.65 20.09
N THR A 180 -18.83 2.61 19.30
CA THR A 180 -18.27 2.76 17.97
C THR A 180 -19.25 3.49 17.04
N MET A 181 -20.52 3.14 17.10
CA MET A 181 -21.57 3.82 16.30
C MET A 181 -21.72 5.29 16.68
N GLU A 182 -21.68 5.63 17.97
CA GLU A 182 -21.70 7.03 18.45
C GLU A 182 -20.48 7.81 17.89
N ASN A 183 -19.26 7.25 18.06
CA ASN A 183 -18.06 7.88 17.52
C ASN A 183 -18.15 8.09 16.00
N TYR A 184 -18.63 7.10 15.27
CA TYR A 184 -18.80 7.21 13.82
C TYR A 184 -19.84 8.24 13.43
N GLN A 185 -20.92 8.36 14.19
CA GLN A 185 -21.95 9.36 13.94
C GLN A 185 -21.39 10.78 14.12
N ASP A 186 -20.63 11.01 15.17
CA ASP A 186 -20.06 12.31 15.46
C ASP A 186 -18.93 12.70 14.50
N GLU A 187 -18.07 11.73 14.14
CA GLU A 187 -16.90 12.01 13.30
C GLU A 187 -17.24 12.11 11.81
N PHE A 188 -18.19 11.32 11.30
CA PHE A 188 -18.31 11.12 9.85
C PHE A 188 -19.69 11.45 9.25
N PHE A 189 -20.78 11.21 9.97
CA PHE A 189 -22.11 11.41 9.39
C PHE A 189 -22.49 12.89 9.18
N ASN A 190 -21.86 13.79 9.90
CA ASN A 190 -22.09 15.22 9.78
C ASN A 190 -21.04 15.95 8.91
N LEU A 191 -20.18 15.20 8.22
CA LEU A 191 -19.17 15.81 7.36
C LEU A 191 -19.81 16.42 6.10
N PRO A 192 -19.34 17.59 5.68
CA PRO A 192 -19.79 18.18 4.43
C PRO A 192 -19.35 17.34 3.24
N THR A 193 -20.14 17.31 2.18
CA THR A 193 -19.92 16.48 0.98
C THR A 193 -18.60 16.77 0.26
N GLU A 194 -18.09 17.98 0.42
CA GLU A 194 -16.79 18.42 -0.12
C GLU A 194 -15.62 17.57 0.37
N LYS A 195 -15.76 16.95 1.55
CA LYS A 195 -14.75 16.05 2.15
C LYS A 195 -14.63 14.69 1.44
N PHE A 196 -15.43 14.44 0.44
CA PHE A 196 -15.46 13.19 -0.33
C PHE A 196 -15.19 13.40 -1.83
N SER A 197 -15.01 14.66 -2.25
CA SER A 197 -15.00 15.05 -3.66
C SER A 197 -13.88 14.41 -4.47
N LYS A 198 -12.69 14.27 -3.90
CA LYS A 198 -11.52 13.67 -4.60
C LYS A 198 -11.73 12.17 -4.81
N ASN A 199 -12.16 11.46 -3.78
CA ASN A 199 -12.40 10.02 -3.87
C ASN A 199 -13.60 9.68 -4.77
N VAL A 200 -14.65 10.50 -4.77
CA VAL A 200 -15.78 10.37 -5.70
C VAL A 200 -15.31 10.59 -7.14
N ALA A 201 -14.52 11.64 -7.40
CA ALA A 201 -13.97 11.87 -8.74
C ALA A 201 -13.02 10.74 -9.18
N ALA A 202 -12.26 10.14 -8.26
CA ALA A 202 -11.44 8.97 -8.55
C ALA A 202 -12.30 7.75 -8.90
N LEU A 203 -13.41 7.54 -8.18
CA LEU A 203 -14.36 6.47 -8.47
C LEU A 203 -14.97 6.60 -9.87
N GLU A 204 -15.35 7.81 -10.28
CA GLU A 204 -15.85 8.09 -11.63
C GLU A 204 -14.81 7.73 -12.70
N LYS A 205 -13.53 8.07 -12.48
CA LYS A 205 -12.43 7.69 -13.38
C LYS A 205 -12.27 6.17 -13.47
N ILE A 206 -12.36 5.46 -12.35
CA ILE A 206 -12.27 3.99 -12.32
C ILE A 206 -13.44 3.36 -13.07
N ILE A 207 -14.66 3.87 -12.89
CA ILE A 207 -15.85 3.39 -13.62
C ILE A 207 -15.65 3.56 -15.14
N ASN A 208 -15.15 4.72 -15.56
CA ASN A 208 -14.86 4.96 -16.97
C ASN A 208 -13.78 4.01 -17.51
N TYR A 209 -12.70 3.82 -16.77
CA TYR A 209 -11.64 2.87 -17.11
C TYR A 209 -12.14 1.43 -17.26
N CYS A 210 -13.11 1.01 -16.46
CA CYS A 210 -13.68 -0.34 -16.55
C CYS A 210 -14.68 -0.51 -17.70
N ASN A 211 -15.16 0.59 -18.30
CA ASN A 211 -16.11 0.56 -19.44
C ASN A 211 -15.39 0.63 -20.80
N ASP A 212 -14.12 0.98 -20.84
CA ASP A 212 -13.27 1.04 -22.04
C ASP A 212 -12.59 -0.31 -22.32
#